data_ad7a288e6649f7bfdedde34e672bdbe7
#
_entry.id   ad7a288e6649f7bfdedde34e672bdbe7
#
_cell.length_a   1.000
_cell.length_b   1.000
_cell.length_c   1.000
_cell.angle_alpha   90.00
_cell.angle_beta   90.00
_cell.angle_gamma   90.00
#
_symmetry.space_group_name_H-M   'P 1'
#
loop_
_entity.id
_entity.type
_entity.pdbx_description
1 polymer ?
#
loop_
_entity_poly.entity_id
_entity_poly.type
_entity_poly.pdbx_seq_one_letter_code
_entity_poly.pdbx_strand_id
1 'polypeptide(L)'
;MTAVDLAAPEVERLTRRGLRLAQFTVAYNVVEGVVAITAGIVAGLVSVIGFGIDSGIESIAAVLVGLRLAARLRHGAADEAKERLVLRAVAVTFFVLAAYVTFEGIRSLVVGETPDSSPVAIALLAASLVVMPVLAAAKRRVGLALRDNLILADAAETRICVLLSVSTLAGVGLFQLTGAAWLDPLAAFVIAAFAVHEGREAWEGELVENDDDGDEDDDDD
;
A
#
# COMPACT_ATOMS: atom_id res chain seq x y z
N MET A 1 18.72 -24.05 -8.96
CA MET A 1 17.93 -24.70 -7.88
C MET A 1 16.73 -25.39 -8.49
N THR A 2 16.55 -26.72 -8.25
CA THR A 2 15.44 -27.52 -8.83
C THR A 2 14.10 -27.01 -8.31
N ALA A 3 13.20 -26.67 -9.24
CA ALA A 3 11.82 -26.30 -8.95
C ALA A 3 11.14 -27.40 -8.14
N VAL A 4 10.86 -27.14 -6.88
CA VAL A 4 10.04 -28.03 -6.06
C VAL A 4 8.58 -27.81 -6.51
N ASP A 5 8.05 -28.74 -7.30
CA ASP A 5 6.62 -28.78 -7.60
C ASP A 5 5.88 -29.02 -6.30
N LEU A 6 5.15 -28.00 -5.83
CA LEU A 6 4.32 -28.11 -4.63
C LEU A 6 3.22 -29.13 -4.85
N ALA A 7 2.98 -30.00 -3.86
CA ALA A 7 1.85 -30.93 -3.90
C ALA A 7 0.51 -30.17 -3.89
N ALA A 8 -0.49 -30.66 -4.62
CA ALA A 8 -1.81 -30.00 -4.73
C ALA A 8 -2.43 -29.56 -3.38
N PRO A 9 -2.37 -30.34 -2.29
CA PRO A 9 -2.91 -29.91 -1.00
C PRO A 9 -2.11 -28.74 -0.37
N GLU A 10 -0.83 -28.61 -0.71
CA GLU A 10 -0.01 -27.49 -0.23
C GLU A 10 -0.32 -26.20 -0.99
N VAL A 11 -0.49 -26.27 -2.30
CA VAL A 11 -0.97 -25.15 -3.13
C VAL A 11 -2.31 -24.64 -2.60
N GLU A 12 -3.26 -25.53 -2.32
CA GLU A 12 -4.56 -25.15 -1.76
C GLU A 12 -4.42 -24.48 -0.39
N ARG A 13 -3.57 -25.01 0.49
CA ARG A 13 -3.31 -24.42 1.81
C ARG A 13 -2.73 -23.00 1.71
N LEU A 14 -1.75 -22.80 0.83
CA LEU A 14 -1.13 -21.51 0.60
C LEU A 14 -2.10 -20.52 -0.03
N THR A 15 -2.90 -20.95 -1.01
CA THR A 15 -3.96 -20.11 -1.62
C THR A 15 -5.00 -19.67 -0.58
N ARG A 16 -5.44 -20.57 0.32
CA ARG A 16 -6.32 -20.20 1.44
C ARG A 16 -5.65 -19.22 2.42
N ARG A 17 -4.34 -19.35 2.63
CA ARG A 17 -3.58 -18.41 3.46
C ARG A 17 -3.51 -17.03 2.81
N GLY A 18 -3.20 -16.96 1.51
CA GLY A 18 -3.22 -15.70 0.76
C GLY A 18 -4.59 -15.02 0.82
N LEU A 19 -5.68 -15.79 0.62
CA LEU A 19 -7.04 -15.26 0.74
C LEU A 19 -7.33 -14.67 2.14
N ARG A 20 -6.87 -15.31 3.22
CA ARG A 20 -7.05 -14.77 4.58
C ARG A 20 -6.23 -13.50 4.81
N LEU A 21 -5.02 -13.42 4.23
CA LEU A 21 -4.20 -12.21 4.30
C LEU A 21 -4.89 -11.06 3.56
N ALA A 22 -5.41 -11.29 2.36
CA ALA A 22 -6.17 -10.28 1.62
C ALA A 22 -7.41 -9.80 2.41
N GLN A 23 -8.17 -10.71 2.99
CA GLN A 23 -9.32 -10.38 3.84
C GLN A 23 -8.92 -9.56 5.07
N PHE A 24 -7.80 -9.91 5.71
CA PHE A 24 -7.27 -9.15 6.84
C PHE A 24 -6.83 -7.76 6.41
N THR A 25 -6.13 -7.62 5.26
CA THR A 25 -5.76 -6.32 4.68
C THR A 25 -6.98 -5.43 4.51
N VAL A 26 -8.03 -5.93 3.87
CA VAL A 26 -9.26 -5.16 3.66
C VAL A 26 -9.87 -4.71 4.99
N ALA A 27 -10.02 -5.63 5.95
CA ALA A 27 -10.63 -5.30 7.24
C ALA A 27 -9.80 -4.27 8.02
N TYR A 28 -8.47 -4.42 8.03
CA TYR A 28 -7.57 -3.51 8.71
C TYR A 28 -7.56 -2.14 8.03
N ASN A 29 -7.35 -2.08 6.72
CA ASN A 29 -7.23 -0.83 5.97
C ASN A 29 -8.54 -0.04 5.91
N VAL A 30 -9.71 -0.69 5.90
CA VAL A 30 -10.99 0.02 6.02
C VAL A 30 -11.09 0.75 7.36
N VAL A 31 -10.72 0.09 8.46
CA VAL A 31 -10.72 0.73 9.79
C VAL A 31 -9.66 1.84 9.84
N GLU A 32 -8.45 1.54 9.38
CA GLU A 32 -7.33 2.49 9.32
C GLU A 32 -7.68 3.73 8.49
N GLY A 33 -8.21 3.55 7.28
CA GLY A 33 -8.60 4.64 6.39
C GLY A 33 -9.67 5.54 6.98
N VAL A 34 -10.73 4.95 7.57
CA VAL A 34 -11.79 5.72 8.22
C VAL A 34 -11.24 6.53 9.40
N VAL A 35 -10.41 5.92 10.25
CA VAL A 35 -9.80 6.61 11.40
C VAL A 35 -8.83 7.70 10.94
N ALA A 36 -7.96 7.39 9.95
CA ALA A 36 -7.00 8.35 9.43
C ALA A 36 -7.69 9.56 8.78
N ILE A 37 -8.65 9.34 7.88
CA ILE A 37 -9.39 10.44 7.23
C ILE A 37 -10.11 11.29 8.28
N THR A 38 -10.78 10.67 9.23
CA THR A 38 -11.51 11.40 10.29
C THR A 38 -10.54 12.22 11.15
N ALA A 39 -9.44 11.62 11.62
CA ALA A 39 -8.45 12.30 12.43
C ALA A 39 -7.74 13.42 11.67
N GLY A 40 -7.43 13.17 10.39
CA GLY A 40 -6.80 14.15 9.51
C GLY A 40 -7.70 15.36 9.23
N ILE A 41 -8.99 15.14 8.95
CA ILE A 41 -9.96 16.24 8.76
C ILE A 41 -10.11 17.06 10.03
N VAL A 42 -10.27 16.42 11.19
CA VAL A 42 -10.46 17.11 12.48
C VAL A 42 -9.24 17.94 12.85
N ALA A 43 -8.04 17.45 12.56
CA ALA A 43 -6.79 18.13 12.90
C ALA A 43 -6.23 19.03 11.78
N GLY A 44 -6.80 19.01 10.56
CA GLY A 44 -6.26 19.75 9.40
C GLY A 44 -4.95 19.17 8.87
N LEU A 45 -4.71 17.85 9.06
CA LEU A 45 -3.48 17.16 8.68
C LEU A 45 -3.66 16.51 7.29
N VAL A 46 -3.14 17.18 6.25
CA VAL A 46 -3.28 16.74 4.84
C VAL A 46 -2.57 15.40 4.59
N SER A 47 -1.40 15.19 5.18
CA SER A 47 -0.66 13.94 5.05
C SER A 47 -1.42 12.74 5.63
N VAL A 48 -2.12 12.94 6.74
CA VAL A 48 -2.92 11.88 7.39
C VAL A 48 -4.16 11.54 6.56
N ILE A 49 -4.81 12.55 5.94
CA ILE A 49 -5.91 12.31 4.99
C ILE A 49 -5.40 11.52 3.79
N GLY A 50 -4.27 11.93 3.21
CA GLY A 50 -3.64 11.23 2.09
C GLY A 50 -3.32 9.77 2.42
N PHE A 51 -2.75 9.50 3.59
CA PHE A 51 -2.50 8.16 4.09
C PHE A 51 -3.79 7.33 4.24
N GLY A 52 -4.87 7.93 4.74
CA GLY A 52 -6.16 7.25 4.85
C GLY A 52 -6.80 6.92 3.49
N ILE A 53 -6.60 7.76 2.47
CA ILE A 53 -7.05 7.48 1.10
C ILE A 53 -6.22 6.33 0.50
N ASP A 54 -4.91 6.31 0.73
CA ASP A 54 -4.01 5.23 0.32
C ASP A 54 -4.45 3.87 0.91
N SER A 55 -4.80 3.82 2.21
CA SER A 55 -5.38 2.62 2.85
C SER A 55 -6.67 2.15 2.13
N GLY A 56 -7.47 3.09 1.60
CA GLY A 56 -8.63 2.78 0.76
C GLY A 56 -8.24 2.13 -0.57
N ILE A 57 -7.21 2.62 -1.22
CA ILE A 57 -6.67 2.09 -2.50
C ILE A 57 -6.12 0.68 -2.28
N GLU A 58 -5.29 0.48 -1.24
CA GLU A 58 -4.78 -0.85 -0.87
C GLU A 58 -5.91 -1.83 -0.54
N SER A 59 -7.02 -1.36 0.08
CA SER A 59 -8.20 -2.21 0.31
C SER A 59 -8.81 -2.70 -1.00
N ILE A 60 -8.89 -1.85 -2.03
CA ILE A 60 -9.41 -2.22 -3.34
C ILE A 60 -8.50 -3.27 -3.99
N ALA A 61 -7.19 -3.07 -4.00
CA ALA A 61 -6.23 -4.03 -4.52
C ALA A 61 -6.34 -5.38 -3.79
N ALA A 62 -6.39 -5.38 -2.46
CA ALA A 62 -6.54 -6.59 -1.67
C ALA A 62 -7.88 -7.33 -1.93
N VAL A 63 -8.99 -6.60 -2.18
CA VAL A 63 -10.26 -7.22 -2.60
C VAL A 63 -10.08 -7.97 -3.90
N LEU A 64 -9.39 -7.39 -4.87
CA LEU A 64 -9.20 -7.98 -6.20
C LEU A 64 -8.33 -9.23 -6.14
N VAL A 65 -7.23 -9.17 -5.39
CA VAL A 65 -6.40 -10.36 -5.09
C VAL A 65 -7.23 -11.43 -4.39
N GLY A 66 -8.02 -11.06 -3.39
CA GLY A 66 -8.91 -11.97 -2.67
C GLY A 66 -9.94 -12.65 -3.56
N LEU A 67 -10.58 -11.90 -4.47
CA LEU A 67 -11.55 -12.44 -5.43
C LEU A 67 -10.89 -13.43 -6.41
N ARG A 68 -9.68 -13.11 -6.91
CA ARG A 68 -8.92 -14.02 -7.78
C ARG A 68 -8.54 -15.31 -7.05
N LEU A 69 -8.04 -15.23 -5.82
CA LEU A 69 -7.70 -16.40 -5.04
C LEU A 69 -8.93 -17.26 -4.70
N ALA A 70 -10.06 -16.62 -4.41
CA ALA A 70 -11.33 -17.32 -4.19
C ALA A 70 -11.82 -18.02 -5.47
N ALA A 71 -11.68 -17.38 -6.64
CA ALA A 71 -12.02 -17.98 -7.93
C ALA A 71 -11.10 -19.18 -8.25
N ARG A 72 -9.79 -19.05 -7.99
CA ARG A 72 -8.81 -20.14 -8.14
C ARG A 72 -9.18 -21.37 -7.29
N LEU A 73 -9.63 -21.17 -6.06
CA LEU A 73 -10.08 -22.23 -5.18
C LEU A 73 -11.36 -22.93 -5.68
N ARG A 74 -12.22 -22.23 -6.45
CA ARG A 74 -13.50 -22.76 -6.95
C ARG A 74 -13.40 -23.34 -8.36
N HIS A 75 -12.62 -22.73 -9.25
CA HIS A 75 -12.69 -22.99 -10.69
C HIS A 75 -11.33 -23.30 -11.35
N GLY A 76 -10.22 -23.20 -10.63
CA GLY A 76 -8.88 -23.58 -11.09
C GLY A 76 -8.19 -22.64 -12.09
N ALA A 77 -8.83 -21.57 -12.57
CA ALA A 77 -8.23 -20.61 -13.52
C ALA A 77 -8.59 -19.16 -13.21
N ALA A 78 -7.69 -18.22 -13.57
CA ALA A 78 -7.89 -16.78 -13.47
C ALA A 78 -7.94 -16.17 -14.89
N ASP A 79 -8.64 -15.05 -15.06
CA ASP A 79 -8.83 -14.34 -16.33
C ASP A 79 -7.86 -13.15 -16.39
N GLU A 80 -6.78 -13.28 -17.17
CA GLU A 80 -5.71 -12.26 -17.30
C GLU A 80 -6.21 -10.92 -17.85
N ALA A 81 -7.26 -10.91 -18.69
CA ALA A 81 -7.80 -9.66 -19.23
C ALA A 81 -8.43 -8.77 -18.15
N LYS A 82 -9.05 -9.38 -17.16
CA LYS A 82 -9.62 -8.66 -16.01
C LYS A 82 -8.54 -8.10 -15.09
N GLU A 83 -7.40 -8.78 -14.98
CA GLU A 83 -6.27 -8.36 -14.16
C GLU A 83 -5.70 -7.01 -14.64
N ARG A 84 -5.47 -6.85 -15.95
CA ARG A 84 -4.99 -5.57 -16.51
C ARG A 84 -5.97 -4.40 -16.33
N LEU A 85 -7.27 -4.65 -16.45
CA LEU A 85 -8.28 -3.60 -16.23
C LEU A 85 -8.24 -3.10 -14.78
N VAL A 86 -8.06 -4.01 -13.86
CA VAL A 86 -7.97 -3.74 -12.43
C VAL A 86 -6.71 -2.93 -12.11
N LEU A 87 -5.54 -3.35 -12.59
CA LEU A 87 -4.28 -2.62 -12.40
C LEU A 87 -4.39 -1.18 -12.92
N ARG A 88 -5.00 -0.97 -14.09
CA ARG A 88 -5.25 0.38 -14.62
C ARG A 88 -6.22 1.20 -13.76
N ALA A 89 -7.25 0.57 -13.21
CA ALA A 89 -8.16 1.26 -12.30
C ALA A 89 -7.43 1.69 -11.02
N VAL A 90 -6.58 0.83 -10.45
CA VAL A 90 -5.73 1.15 -9.30
C VAL A 90 -4.75 2.28 -9.65
N ALA A 91 -4.10 2.24 -10.82
CA ALA A 91 -3.21 3.31 -11.27
C ALA A 91 -3.92 4.68 -11.32
N VAL A 92 -5.15 4.72 -11.84
CA VAL A 92 -5.95 5.95 -11.87
C VAL A 92 -6.22 6.47 -10.46
N THR A 93 -6.53 5.59 -9.50
CA THR A 93 -6.76 6.04 -8.10
C THR A 93 -5.50 6.62 -7.47
N PHE A 94 -4.31 6.09 -7.76
CA PHE A 94 -3.04 6.68 -7.33
C PHE A 94 -2.79 8.06 -7.94
N PHE A 95 -3.07 8.28 -9.22
CA PHE A 95 -2.93 9.60 -9.82
C PHE A 95 -3.93 10.62 -9.25
N VAL A 96 -5.17 10.20 -8.95
CA VAL A 96 -6.16 11.05 -8.27
C VAL A 96 -5.69 11.40 -6.86
N LEU A 97 -5.15 10.43 -6.11
CA LEU A 97 -4.56 10.67 -4.79
C LEU A 97 -3.40 11.68 -4.88
N ALA A 98 -2.45 11.48 -5.80
CA ALA A 98 -1.32 12.39 -5.98
C ALA A 98 -1.77 13.83 -6.28
N ALA A 99 -2.76 14.00 -7.18
CA ALA A 99 -3.33 15.29 -7.50
C ALA A 99 -4.01 15.93 -6.28
N TYR A 100 -4.80 15.16 -5.53
CA TYR A 100 -5.49 15.64 -4.34
C TYR A 100 -4.52 16.11 -3.25
N VAL A 101 -3.55 15.28 -2.84
CA VAL A 101 -2.62 15.65 -1.76
C VAL A 101 -1.67 16.76 -2.17
N THR A 102 -1.31 16.85 -3.47
CA THR A 102 -0.53 17.96 -3.99
C THR A 102 -1.30 19.28 -3.92
N PHE A 103 -2.55 19.28 -4.37
CA PHE A 103 -3.43 20.47 -4.34
C PHE A 103 -3.65 20.94 -2.90
N GLU A 104 -4.04 20.07 -1.99
CA GLU A 104 -4.28 20.41 -0.58
C GLU A 104 -2.99 20.81 0.14
N GLY A 105 -1.86 20.16 -0.15
CA GLY A 105 -0.57 20.55 0.41
C GLY A 105 -0.14 21.96 -0.01
N ILE A 106 -0.31 22.33 -1.30
CA ILE A 106 -0.06 23.70 -1.79
C ILE A 106 -1.04 24.67 -1.15
N ARG A 107 -2.33 24.34 -1.08
CA ARG A 107 -3.34 25.17 -0.46
C ARG A 107 -3.01 25.45 1.02
N SER A 108 -2.66 24.45 1.78
CA SER A 108 -2.27 24.57 3.18
C SER A 108 -1.07 25.51 3.37
N LEU A 109 -0.04 25.40 2.53
CA LEU A 109 1.12 26.29 2.56
C LEU A 109 0.77 27.74 2.19
N VAL A 110 -0.07 27.94 1.17
CA VAL A 110 -0.44 29.30 0.69
C VAL A 110 -1.37 30.01 1.67
N VAL A 111 -2.34 29.31 2.23
CA VAL A 111 -3.29 29.86 3.20
C VAL A 111 -2.63 30.02 4.58
N GLY A 112 -1.55 29.29 4.85
CA GLY A 112 -0.87 29.31 6.14
C GLY A 112 -1.67 28.59 7.22
N GLU A 113 -2.34 27.51 6.85
CA GLU A 113 -3.08 26.67 7.80
C GLU A 113 -2.13 26.12 8.86
N THR A 114 -2.57 26.19 10.12
CA THR A 114 -1.85 25.59 11.24
C THR A 114 -2.66 24.39 11.71
N PRO A 115 -2.21 23.15 11.42
CA PRO A 115 -2.93 21.96 11.85
C PRO A 115 -2.90 21.83 13.39
N ASP A 116 -3.86 21.10 13.93
CA ASP A 116 -3.88 20.74 15.33
C ASP A 116 -3.12 19.44 15.59
N SER A 117 -2.66 19.23 16.81
CA SER A 117 -2.06 17.98 17.21
C SER A 117 -3.08 16.84 17.23
N SER A 118 -2.71 15.67 16.68
CA SER A 118 -3.59 14.50 16.66
C SER A 118 -2.92 13.27 17.28
N PRO A 119 -3.11 13.02 18.59
CA PRO A 119 -2.62 11.80 19.21
C PRO A 119 -3.21 10.53 18.58
N VAL A 120 -4.44 10.62 18.05
CA VAL A 120 -5.09 9.50 17.35
C VAL A 120 -4.34 9.16 16.06
N ALA A 121 -3.96 10.17 15.26
CA ALA A 121 -3.18 9.96 14.06
C ALA A 121 -1.82 9.32 14.37
N ILE A 122 -1.11 9.80 15.38
CA ILE A 122 0.18 9.22 15.80
C ILE A 122 0.02 7.76 16.24
N ALA A 123 -0.97 7.47 17.09
CA ALA A 123 -1.20 6.10 17.53
C ALA A 123 -1.56 5.16 16.38
N LEU A 124 -2.37 5.64 15.43
CA LEU A 124 -2.74 4.89 14.24
C LEU A 124 -1.51 4.57 13.36
N LEU A 125 -0.72 5.59 13.02
CA LEU A 125 0.49 5.45 12.20
C LEU A 125 1.54 4.55 12.88
N ALA A 126 1.70 4.66 14.20
CA ALA A 126 2.56 3.77 14.97
C ALA A 126 2.06 2.31 14.93
N ALA A 127 0.75 2.08 15.00
CA ALA A 127 0.16 0.76 14.85
C ALA A 127 0.40 0.20 13.44
N SER A 128 0.24 1.03 12.39
CA SER A 128 0.52 0.67 11.01
C SER A 128 1.96 0.24 10.81
N LEU A 129 2.93 0.94 11.41
CA LEU A 129 4.35 0.57 11.37
C LEU A 129 4.67 -0.79 12.01
N VAL A 130 3.80 -1.33 12.81
CA VAL A 130 3.94 -2.68 13.38
C VAL A 130 3.20 -3.71 12.52
N VAL A 131 1.97 -3.41 12.12
CA VAL A 131 1.09 -4.35 11.42
C VAL A 131 1.52 -4.55 9.98
N MET A 132 1.78 -3.47 9.24
CA MET A 132 2.05 -3.52 7.80
C MET A 132 3.32 -4.28 7.42
N PRO A 133 4.49 -4.14 8.10
CA PRO A 133 5.67 -4.93 7.77
C PRO A 133 5.46 -6.44 7.96
N VAL A 134 4.70 -6.83 9.00
CA VAL A 134 4.38 -8.23 9.26
C VAL A 134 3.46 -8.78 8.16
N LEU A 135 2.48 -7.98 7.76
CA LEU A 135 1.53 -8.31 6.70
C LEU A 135 2.24 -8.44 5.34
N ALA A 136 3.05 -7.46 4.96
CA ALA A 136 3.85 -7.48 3.74
C ALA A 136 4.76 -8.71 3.67
N ALA A 137 5.49 -9.01 4.75
CA ALA A 137 6.34 -10.19 4.81
C ALA A 137 5.54 -11.51 4.70
N ALA A 138 4.34 -11.56 5.28
CA ALA A 138 3.46 -12.73 5.18
C ALA A 138 2.92 -12.92 3.75
N LYS A 139 2.47 -11.84 3.09
CA LYS A 139 2.04 -11.83 1.69
C LYS A 139 3.17 -12.27 0.77
N ARG A 140 4.35 -11.65 0.90
CA ARG A 140 5.54 -11.98 0.09
C ARG A 140 5.92 -13.47 0.20
N ARG A 141 5.92 -14.04 1.40
CA ARG A 141 6.19 -15.48 1.58
C ARG A 141 5.20 -16.37 0.84
N VAL A 142 3.93 -16.02 0.83
CA VAL A 142 2.90 -16.79 0.11
C VAL A 142 3.07 -16.59 -1.40
N GLY A 143 3.31 -15.38 -1.88
CA GLY A 143 3.54 -15.05 -3.28
C GLY A 143 4.73 -15.81 -3.87
N LEU A 144 5.88 -15.79 -3.18
CA LEU A 144 7.08 -16.53 -3.59
C LEU A 144 6.83 -18.04 -3.62
N ALA A 145 6.16 -18.61 -2.60
CA ALA A 145 5.87 -20.03 -2.55
C ALA A 145 4.93 -20.49 -3.67
N LEU A 146 3.93 -19.67 -4.02
CA LEU A 146 2.97 -19.95 -5.10
C LEU A 146 3.47 -19.50 -6.49
N ARG A 147 4.59 -18.76 -6.56
CA ARG A 147 5.03 -18.04 -7.78
C ARG A 147 3.90 -17.23 -8.37
N ASP A 148 3.21 -16.47 -7.53
CA ASP A 148 2.03 -15.71 -7.89
C ASP A 148 2.36 -14.21 -7.85
N ASN A 149 2.57 -13.61 -9.02
CA ASN A 149 3.00 -12.23 -9.19
C ASN A 149 1.98 -11.23 -8.63
N LEU A 150 0.68 -11.54 -8.67
CA LEU A 150 -0.33 -10.64 -8.13
C LEU A 150 -0.25 -10.55 -6.59
N ILE A 151 0.05 -11.67 -5.90
CA ILE A 151 0.29 -11.66 -4.46
C ILE A 151 1.58 -10.91 -4.14
N LEU A 152 2.61 -11.01 -5.00
CA LEU A 152 3.86 -10.26 -4.83
C LEU A 152 3.64 -8.76 -5.01
N ALA A 153 2.87 -8.34 -6.02
CA ALA A 153 2.48 -6.95 -6.21
C ALA A 153 1.70 -6.39 -5.00
N ASP A 154 0.71 -7.13 -4.50
CA ASP A 154 -0.04 -6.77 -3.28
C ASP A 154 0.88 -6.68 -2.03
N ALA A 155 1.94 -7.51 -1.97
CA ALA A 155 2.94 -7.41 -0.91
C ALA A 155 3.83 -6.17 -1.07
N ALA A 156 4.18 -5.77 -2.30
CA ALA A 156 4.94 -4.57 -2.59
C ALA A 156 4.14 -3.32 -2.22
N GLU A 157 2.86 -3.24 -2.60
CA GLU A 157 1.93 -2.17 -2.20
C GLU A 157 1.87 -2.00 -0.67
N THR A 158 1.72 -3.11 0.08
CA THR A 158 1.75 -3.05 1.55
C THR A 158 3.09 -2.54 2.09
N ARG A 159 4.23 -2.82 1.44
CA ARG A 159 5.55 -2.26 1.83
C ARG A 159 5.62 -0.75 1.63
N ILE A 160 4.97 -0.23 0.60
CA ILE A 160 4.91 1.20 0.35
C ILE A 160 4.05 1.88 1.40
N CYS A 161 2.94 1.32 1.80
CA CYS A 161 2.15 1.79 2.93
C CYS A 161 3.00 1.92 4.22
N VAL A 162 4.01 1.04 4.44
CA VAL A 162 5.00 1.20 5.52
C VAL A 162 5.82 2.47 5.34
N LEU A 163 6.32 2.75 4.14
CA LEU A 163 7.11 3.97 3.86
C LEU A 163 6.27 5.24 4.02
N LEU A 164 5.02 5.20 3.57
CA LEU A 164 4.06 6.29 3.78
C LEU A 164 3.78 6.51 5.26
N SER A 165 3.60 5.44 6.03
CA SER A 165 3.43 5.51 7.50
C SER A 165 4.63 6.17 8.18
N VAL A 166 5.87 5.82 7.76
CA VAL A 166 7.10 6.46 8.27
C VAL A 166 7.12 7.94 7.94
N SER A 167 6.87 8.29 6.68
CA SER A 167 6.89 9.69 6.21
C SER A 167 5.85 10.54 6.93
N THR A 168 4.61 10.04 6.99
CA THR A 168 3.50 10.74 7.65
C THR A 168 3.74 10.87 9.15
N LEU A 169 4.19 9.80 9.82
CA LEU A 169 4.50 9.85 11.25
C LEU A 169 5.66 10.81 11.55
N ALA A 170 6.68 10.84 10.69
CA ALA A 170 7.77 11.79 10.83
C ALA A 170 7.28 13.25 10.65
N GLY A 171 6.46 13.52 9.63
CA GLY A 171 5.89 14.85 9.38
C GLY A 171 5.03 15.32 10.56
N VAL A 172 4.06 14.52 10.97
CA VAL A 172 3.16 14.82 12.09
C VAL A 172 3.91 14.91 13.42
N GLY A 173 4.83 13.99 13.68
CA GLY A 173 5.62 13.95 14.92
C GLY A 173 6.56 15.16 15.02
N LEU A 174 7.26 15.50 13.96
CA LEU A 174 8.11 16.70 13.90
C LEU A 174 7.29 17.99 14.03
N PHE A 175 6.13 18.05 13.37
CA PHE A 175 5.20 19.16 13.54
C PHE A 175 4.81 19.32 15.01
N GLN A 176 4.44 18.28 15.72
CA GLN A 176 4.06 18.36 17.15
C GLN A 176 5.23 18.80 18.05
N LEU A 177 6.47 18.43 17.71
CA LEU A 177 7.65 18.80 18.49
C LEU A 177 8.10 20.23 18.24
N THR A 178 7.97 20.72 17.02
CA THR A 178 8.54 22.00 16.56
C THR A 178 7.52 23.12 16.36
N GLY A 179 6.23 22.78 16.18
CA GLY A 179 5.18 23.70 15.78
C GLY A 179 5.29 24.18 14.31
N ALA A 180 6.18 23.58 13.51
CA ALA A 180 6.43 23.99 12.13
C ALA A 180 5.35 23.39 11.19
N ALA A 181 4.30 24.16 10.90
CA ALA A 181 3.13 23.73 10.12
C ALA A 181 3.44 23.23 8.70
N TRP A 182 4.57 23.66 8.11
CA TRP A 182 5.00 23.23 6.78
C TRP A 182 5.45 21.77 6.70
N LEU A 183 5.69 21.10 7.84
CA LEU A 183 6.13 19.70 7.88
C LEU A 183 5.05 18.73 7.44
N ASP A 184 3.78 19.00 7.74
CA ASP A 184 2.66 18.16 7.29
C ASP A 184 2.47 18.23 5.76
N PRO A 185 2.39 19.40 5.11
CA PRO A 185 2.41 19.50 3.65
C PRO A 185 3.64 18.85 2.99
N LEU A 186 4.81 18.93 3.62
CA LEU A 186 6.01 18.25 3.11
C LEU A 186 5.83 16.72 3.09
N ALA A 187 5.28 16.13 4.18
CA ALA A 187 4.95 14.71 4.21
C ALA A 187 3.89 14.34 3.15
N ALA A 188 2.89 15.21 2.93
CA ALA A 188 1.89 15.03 1.88
C ALA A 188 2.53 15.01 0.47
N PHE A 189 3.54 15.85 0.19
CA PHE A 189 4.26 15.80 -1.09
C PHE A 189 5.09 14.52 -1.27
N VAL A 190 5.63 13.96 -0.20
CA VAL A 190 6.27 12.63 -0.24
C VAL A 190 5.25 11.57 -0.63
N ILE A 191 4.04 11.59 -0.04
CA ILE A 191 2.94 10.69 -0.41
C ILE A 191 2.59 10.88 -1.90
N ALA A 192 2.48 12.13 -2.39
CA ALA A 192 2.19 12.41 -3.78
C ALA A 192 3.24 11.82 -4.73
N ALA A 193 4.53 11.96 -4.39
CA ALA A 193 5.62 11.40 -5.18
C ALA A 193 5.55 9.87 -5.24
N PHE A 194 5.30 9.21 -4.11
CA PHE A 194 5.09 7.77 -4.08
C PHE A 194 3.85 7.36 -4.89
N ALA A 195 2.72 8.05 -4.73
CA ALA A 195 1.50 7.75 -5.48
C ALA A 195 1.67 7.88 -7.00
N VAL A 196 2.48 8.86 -7.48
CA VAL A 196 2.84 8.96 -8.90
C VAL A 196 3.70 7.79 -9.34
N HIS A 197 4.67 7.38 -8.53
CA HIS A 197 5.55 6.25 -8.82
C HIS A 197 4.74 4.96 -8.96
N GLU A 198 3.94 4.62 -7.96
CA GLU A 198 3.07 3.44 -7.95
C GLU A 198 2.01 3.47 -9.08
N GLY A 199 1.42 4.64 -9.30
CA GLY A 199 0.46 4.81 -10.39
C GLY A 199 1.08 4.50 -11.75
N ARG A 200 2.37 4.84 -11.96
CA ARG A 200 3.10 4.50 -13.18
C ARG A 200 3.39 3.01 -13.28
N GLU A 201 3.93 2.39 -12.24
CA GLU A 201 4.21 0.96 -12.19
C GLU A 201 2.94 0.12 -12.41
N ALA A 202 1.84 0.49 -11.74
CA ALA A 202 0.54 -0.14 -11.95
C ALA A 202 0.01 0.04 -13.38
N TRP A 203 0.27 1.19 -14.01
CA TRP A 203 -0.16 1.47 -15.38
C TRP A 203 0.65 0.67 -16.42
N GLU A 204 1.95 0.57 -16.22
CA GLU A 204 2.89 -0.13 -17.09
C GLU A 204 2.81 -1.66 -16.90
N GLY A 205 2.22 -2.11 -15.79
CA GLY A 205 2.11 -3.53 -15.42
C GLY A 205 3.40 -4.08 -14.81
N GLU A 206 4.35 -3.19 -14.49
CA GLU A 206 5.69 -3.52 -13.99
C GLU A 206 5.76 -3.85 -12.49
N LEU A 207 4.64 -3.77 -11.75
CA LEU A 207 4.56 -4.23 -10.35
C LEU A 207 4.99 -5.71 -10.16
N VAL A 208 5.34 -6.35 -11.25
CA VAL A 208 5.63 -7.78 -11.37
C VAL A 208 7.11 -8.06 -11.71
N GLU A 209 7.85 -7.09 -12.26
CA GLU A 209 9.13 -7.34 -12.93
C GLU A 209 10.39 -6.96 -12.11
N ASN A 210 10.26 -6.11 -11.09
CA ASN A 210 11.43 -5.47 -10.45
C ASN A 210 12.08 -6.23 -9.27
N ASP A 211 11.68 -7.46 -8.94
CA ASP A 211 12.36 -8.25 -7.88
C ASP A 211 13.37 -9.30 -8.44
N ASP A 212 13.51 -9.45 -9.78
CA ASP A 212 14.39 -10.47 -10.38
C ASP A 212 15.78 -9.93 -10.81
N ASP A 213 16.01 -8.60 -10.84
CA ASP A 213 17.27 -8.02 -11.34
C ASP A 213 18.35 -7.85 -10.27
N GLY A 214 18.21 -8.41 -9.09
CA GLY A 214 19.09 -8.22 -7.94
C GLY A 214 20.16 -9.29 -7.70
N ASP A 215 20.13 -10.43 -8.37
CA ASP A 215 21.01 -11.58 -8.06
C ASP A 215 21.83 -12.11 -9.26
N GLU A 216 22.03 -11.33 -10.32
CA GLU A 216 22.98 -11.65 -11.41
C GLU A 216 24.14 -10.66 -11.43
N ASP A 217 25.00 -10.68 -10.44
CA ASP A 217 26.39 -10.25 -10.58
C ASP A 217 27.30 -11.04 -9.62
N ASP A 218 28.37 -11.56 -10.20
CA ASP A 218 29.56 -12.12 -9.58
C ASP A 218 29.62 -13.64 -9.33
N ASP A 219 29.83 -14.39 -10.41
CA ASP A 219 30.72 -15.53 -10.41
C ASP A 219 31.28 -15.75 -11.82
N ASP A 220 32.24 -14.89 -12.24
CA ASP A 220 33.23 -15.19 -13.25
C ASP A 220 34.57 -14.54 -12.83
N ASP A 221 35.40 -15.34 -12.13
CA ASP A 221 36.87 -15.36 -12.25
C ASP A 221 37.46 -16.57 -11.47
#